data_4739efe6d275c1b368e214e8d41af4ea
#
_entry.id   4739efe6d275c1b368e214e8d41af4ea
#
_cell.length_a   1.000
_cell.length_b   1.000
_cell.length_c   1.000
_cell.angle_alpha   90.00
_cell.angle_beta   90.00
_cell.angle_gamma   90.00
#
_symmetry.space_group_name_H-M   'P 1'
#
loop_
_entity.id
_entity.type
_entity.pdbx_description
1 polymer ?
#
loop_
_entity_poly.entity_id
_entity_poly.type
_entity_poly.pdbx_seq_one_letter_code
_entity_poly.pdbx_strand_id
1 'polypeptide(L)'
;NSIMRKRFPQAVTIAEESTAWPMVSGDPDNGECLGFTFKWNMGWMHDFLEYMKLDPYFRKFNHSKMTFSLMYAYSEHFVLVLSHDEVVHLKCSMLGKMPGDRESKFANLKLAYAYMCGHPGKKLLFMGQEFAQWNEWSEERALDWYLLDDPSHKEMQQFTKKCMKLYSSYPCLYATDYKPEGFAWINGSDAEHNMLTFCRMTKD
;
A
#
# COMPACT_ATOMS: atom_id res chain seq x y z
N ASN A 1 13.90 -19.53 -8.33
CA ASN A 1 14.13 -18.97 -7.00
C ASN A 1 15.03 -19.86 -6.14
N SER A 2 14.94 -21.22 -6.20
CA SER A 2 15.80 -22.12 -5.41
C SER A 2 17.32 -21.90 -5.61
N ILE A 3 17.76 -21.63 -6.84
CA ILE A 3 19.18 -21.30 -7.12
C ILE A 3 19.56 -19.95 -6.48
N MET A 4 18.68 -18.94 -6.57
CA MET A 4 18.92 -17.62 -5.95
C MET A 4 19.08 -17.75 -4.45
N ARG A 5 18.17 -18.47 -3.78
CA ARG A 5 18.25 -18.70 -2.34
C ARG A 5 19.53 -19.42 -1.91
N LYS A 6 19.95 -20.45 -2.67
CA LYS A 6 21.20 -21.20 -2.38
C LYS A 6 22.47 -20.36 -2.55
N ARG A 7 22.52 -19.52 -3.60
CA ARG A 7 23.73 -18.72 -3.92
C ARG A 7 23.76 -17.38 -3.18
N PHE A 8 22.59 -16.80 -2.97
CA PHE A 8 22.41 -15.46 -2.42
C PHE A 8 21.30 -15.45 -1.36
N PRO A 9 21.53 -16.07 -0.19
CA PRO A 9 20.48 -16.26 0.85
C PRO A 9 19.91 -14.97 1.39
N GLN A 10 20.59 -13.83 1.21
CA GLN A 10 20.11 -12.49 1.59
C GLN A 10 19.32 -11.78 0.49
N ALA A 11 19.26 -12.34 -0.72
CA ALA A 11 18.54 -11.70 -1.81
C ALA A 11 17.03 -11.87 -1.63
N VAL A 12 16.31 -10.77 -1.85
CA VAL A 12 14.85 -10.71 -1.84
C VAL A 12 14.37 -10.74 -3.29
N THR A 13 13.45 -11.66 -3.60
CA THR A 13 12.80 -11.74 -4.92
C THR A 13 11.35 -11.39 -4.77
N ILE A 14 10.85 -10.49 -5.61
CA ILE A 14 9.48 -9.99 -5.55
C ILE A 14 8.82 -10.26 -6.91
N ALA A 15 7.66 -10.90 -6.90
CA ALA A 15 6.88 -11.15 -8.10
C ALA A 15 5.91 -10.00 -8.36
N GLU A 16 5.95 -9.45 -9.56
CA GLU A 16 4.86 -8.69 -10.14
C GLU A 16 3.98 -9.66 -10.91
N GLU A 17 2.89 -10.08 -10.29
CA GLU A 17 2.00 -11.10 -10.83
C GLU A 17 0.56 -10.80 -10.38
N SER A 18 -0.34 -10.63 -11.33
CA SER A 18 -1.71 -10.15 -11.10
C SER A 18 -2.78 -11.24 -11.17
N THR A 19 -2.39 -12.48 -11.52
CA THR A 19 -3.35 -13.57 -11.65
C THR A 19 -3.66 -14.22 -10.30
N ALA A 20 -4.63 -15.13 -10.30
CA ALA A 20 -4.95 -15.97 -9.15
C ALA A 20 -4.06 -17.22 -9.03
N TRP A 21 -2.87 -17.24 -9.67
CA TRP A 21 -1.93 -18.34 -9.51
C TRP A 21 -1.54 -18.50 -8.04
N PRO A 22 -1.74 -19.67 -7.45
CA PRO A 22 -1.50 -19.86 -6.02
C PRO A 22 -0.01 -20.06 -5.72
N MET A 23 0.37 -19.82 -4.46
CA MET A 23 1.69 -20.13 -3.94
C MET A 23 2.85 -19.51 -4.74
N VAL A 24 2.71 -18.25 -5.17
CA VAL A 24 3.75 -17.50 -5.84
C VAL A 24 4.89 -17.16 -4.87
N SER A 25 4.53 -16.69 -3.67
CA SER A 25 5.46 -16.38 -2.59
C SER A 25 5.44 -17.47 -1.51
N GLY A 26 6.54 -17.59 -0.76
CA GLY A 26 6.67 -18.54 0.32
C GLY A 26 7.96 -19.34 0.28
N ASP A 27 8.00 -20.48 0.99
CA ASP A 27 9.17 -21.33 1.07
C ASP A 27 9.27 -22.26 -0.15
N PRO A 28 10.31 -22.10 -1.03
CA PRO A 28 10.49 -22.95 -2.20
C PRO A 28 10.81 -24.41 -1.86
N ASP A 29 11.22 -24.71 -0.63
CA ASP A 29 11.46 -26.08 -0.19
C ASP A 29 10.16 -26.84 0.09
N ASN A 30 9.04 -26.14 0.11
CA ASN A 30 7.69 -26.71 0.25
C ASN A 30 7.16 -27.37 -1.05
N GLY A 31 7.93 -27.41 -2.13
CA GLY A 31 7.64 -28.16 -3.36
C GLY A 31 6.45 -27.64 -4.22
N GLU A 32 5.54 -26.90 -3.63
CA GLU A 32 4.31 -26.38 -4.26
C GLU A 32 4.40 -24.88 -4.57
N CYS A 33 5.44 -24.20 -4.06
CA CYS A 33 5.62 -22.76 -4.13
C CYS A 33 6.62 -22.36 -5.20
N LEU A 34 6.36 -21.25 -5.93
CA LEU A 34 7.33 -20.67 -6.87
C LEU A 34 8.53 -20.05 -6.16
N GLY A 35 8.46 -19.82 -4.85
CA GLY A 35 9.56 -19.45 -3.98
C GLY A 35 10.01 -17.99 -4.11
N PHE A 36 9.15 -17.09 -4.55
CA PHE A 36 9.39 -15.66 -4.38
C PHE A 36 9.31 -15.29 -2.90
N THR A 37 10.10 -14.32 -2.48
CA THR A 37 10.02 -13.81 -1.11
C THR A 37 8.71 -13.06 -0.88
N PHE A 38 8.29 -12.27 -1.88
CA PHE A 38 7.06 -11.46 -1.84
C PHE A 38 6.35 -11.47 -3.19
N LYS A 39 5.06 -11.09 -3.15
CA LYS A 39 4.22 -10.84 -4.33
C LYS A 39 3.56 -9.47 -4.20
N TRP A 40 3.50 -8.70 -5.28
CA TRP A 40 2.71 -7.47 -5.31
C TRP A 40 1.21 -7.77 -5.18
N ASN A 41 0.53 -7.01 -4.31
CA ASN A 41 -0.92 -7.13 -4.15
C ASN A 41 -1.62 -6.17 -5.13
N MET A 42 -1.74 -6.60 -6.38
CA MET A 42 -2.39 -5.81 -7.44
C MET A 42 -3.90 -5.69 -7.19
N GLY A 43 -4.55 -6.70 -6.60
CA GLY A 43 -5.97 -6.66 -6.24
C GLY A 43 -6.27 -5.57 -5.20
N TRP A 44 -5.48 -5.53 -4.12
CA TRP A 44 -5.57 -4.46 -3.13
C TRP A 44 -5.35 -3.08 -3.75
N MET A 45 -4.31 -2.94 -4.56
CA MET A 45 -3.98 -1.67 -5.22
C MET A 45 -5.15 -1.14 -6.04
N HIS A 46 -5.76 -2.02 -6.84
CA HIS A 46 -6.89 -1.66 -7.69
C HIS A 46 -8.10 -1.18 -6.88
N ASP A 47 -8.57 -2.01 -5.94
CA ASP A 47 -9.73 -1.69 -5.10
C ASP A 47 -9.49 -0.45 -4.23
N PHE A 48 -8.30 -0.34 -3.65
CA PHE A 48 -7.89 0.79 -2.84
C PHE A 48 -7.91 2.10 -3.63
N LEU A 49 -7.30 2.13 -4.81
CA LEU A 49 -7.26 3.34 -5.63
C LEU A 49 -8.64 3.68 -6.22
N GLU A 50 -9.44 2.69 -6.60
CA GLU A 50 -10.82 2.95 -7.02
C GLU A 50 -11.62 3.62 -5.90
N TYR A 51 -11.51 3.12 -4.66
CA TYR A 51 -12.18 3.74 -3.51
C TYR A 51 -11.67 5.15 -3.23
N MET A 52 -10.35 5.35 -3.21
CA MET A 52 -9.77 6.65 -2.86
C MET A 52 -10.05 7.76 -3.88
N LYS A 53 -10.27 7.41 -5.15
CA LYS A 53 -10.68 8.34 -6.22
C LYS A 53 -12.13 8.81 -6.08
N LEU A 54 -12.99 8.08 -5.37
CA LEU A 54 -14.39 8.44 -5.23
C LEU A 54 -14.55 9.73 -4.42
N ASP A 55 -15.52 10.55 -4.84
CA ASP A 55 -16.07 11.56 -3.95
C ASP A 55 -16.54 10.90 -2.64
N PRO A 56 -16.25 11.49 -1.48
CA PRO A 56 -16.60 10.90 -0.18
C PRO A 56 -18.07 10.48 -0.05
N TYR A 57 -18.98 11.18 -0.72
CA TYR A 57 -20.41 10.83 -0.74
C TYR A 57 -20.68 9.42 -1.31
N PHE A 58 -19.92 9.00 -2.32
CA PHE A 58 -20.12 7.70 -2.96
C PHE A 58 -19.35 6.55 -2.27
N ARG A 59 -18.45 6.85 -1.34
CA ARG A 59 -17.62 5.84 -0.67
C ARG A 59 -18.43 4.84 0.12
N LYS A 60 -19.52 5.26 0.74
CA LYS A 60 -20.40 4.36 1.51
C LYS A 60 -20.98 3.21 0.68
N PHE A 61 -21.19 3.42 -0.60
CA PHE A 61 -21.67 2.38 -1.53
C PHE A 61 -20.57 1.45 -2.05
N ASN A 62 -19.32 1.77 -1.74
CA ASN A 62 -18.12 1.06 -2.17
C ASN A 62 -17.23 0.61 -0.99
N HIS A 63 -17.78 0.58 0.21
CA HIS A 63 -17.04 0.31 1.44
C HIS A 63 -16.31 -1.04 1.41
N SER A 64 -16.88 -2.04 0.75
CA SER A 64 -16.30 -3.37 0.60
C SER A 64 -14.94 -3.37 -0.11
N LYS A 65 -14.65 -2.39 -0.99
CA LYS A 65 -13.35 -2.25 -1.64
C LYS A 65 -12.19 -2.09 -0.65
N MET A 66 -12.48 -1.49 0.52
CA MET A 66 -11.47 -1.31 1.57
C MET A 66 -11.31 -2.53 2.48
N THR A 67 -12.30 -3.42 2.53
CA THR A 67 -12.30 -4.58 3.44
C THR A 67 -12.03 -5.90 2.73
N PHE A 68 -12.34 -6.00 1.44
CA PHE A 68 -12.26 -7.25 0.68
C PHE A 68 -10.87 -7.87 0.66
N SER A 69 -9.82 -7.04 0.59
CA SER A 69 -8.43 -7.52 0.57
C SER A 69 -8.06 -8.37 1.79
N LEU A 70 -8.72 -8.17 2.94
CA LEU A 70 -8.48 -8.96 4.16
C LEU A 70 -8.95 -10.42 4.01
N MET A 71 -9.83 -10.72 3.05
CA MET A 71 -10.27 -12.10 2.76
C MET A 71 -9.12 -12.97 2.23
N TYR A 72 -8.13 -12.36 1.59
CA TYR A 72 -7.00 -13.08 0.99
C TYR A 72 -5.62 -12.56 1.44
N ALA A 73 -5.57 -11.60 2.34
CA ALA A 73 -4.33 -10.92 2.77
C ALA A 73 -3.21 -11.87 3.27
N TYR A 74 -3.58 -13.09 3.66
CA TYR A 74 -2.66 -14.08 4.22
C TYR A 74 -2.40 -15.27 3.29
N SER A 75 -2.92 -15.24 2.07
CA SER A 75 -2.68 -16.30 1.07
C SER A 75 -1.29 -16.24 0.45
N GLU A 76 -0.65 -15.09 0.51
CA GLU A 76 0.68 -14.80 -0.05
C GLU A 76 1.46 -13.84 0.87
N HIS A 77 2.75 -13.73 0.68
CA HIS A 77 3.55 -12.67 1.31
C HIS A 77 3.41 -11.37 0.52
N PHE A 78 2.30 -10.66 0.72
CA PHE A 78 1.97 -9.50 -0.08
C PHE A 78 2.79 -8.25 0.26
N VAL A 79 3.12 -7.49 -0.81
CA VAL A 79 3.52 -6.09 -0.74
C VAL A 79 2.35 -5.26 -1.24
N LEU A 80 1.87 -4.33 -0.43
CA LEU A 80 0.90 -3.31 -0.84
C LEU A 80 1.64 -2.32 -1.73
N VAL A 81 1.28 -2.29 -3.00
CA VAL A 81 2.05 -1.60 -4.03
C VAL A 81 1.34 -0.36 -4.53
N LEU A 82 2.06 0.76 -4.52
CA LEU A 82 1.76 1.96 -5.29
C LEU A 82 3.00 2.26 -6.12
N SER A 83 3.07 1.63 -7.30
CA SER A 83 4.26 1.61 -8.16
C SER A 83 4.31 2.79 -9.14
N HIS A 84 5.25 2.73 -10.09
CA HIS A 84 5.33 3.65 -11.21
C HIS A 84 4.09 3.56 -12.11
N ASP A 85 3.53 2.36 -12.29
CA ASP A 85 2.39 2.12 -13.18
C ASP A 85 1.15 2.93 -12.80
N GLU A 86 0.99 3.26 -11.54
CA GLU A 86 -0.14 4.06 -11.07
C GLU A 86 0.03 5.56 -11.34
N VAL A 87 1.24 6.02 -11.70
CA VAL A 87 1.56 7.46 -11.81
C VAL A 87 2.20 7.87 -13.14
N VAL A 88 1.99 7.08 -14.19
CA VAL A 88 2.48 7.31 -15.56
C VAL A 88 1.35 7.24 -16.59
N HIS A 89 1.62 7.66 -17.82
CA HIS A 89 0.79 7.44 -18.99
C HIS A 89 -0.67 7.92 -18.86
N LEU A 90 -0.85 9.18 -18.44
CA LEU A 90 -2.14 9.85 -18.26
C LEU A 90 -3.01 9.27 -17.13
N LYS A 91 -2.41 8.58 -16.20
CA LYS A 91 -3.10 8.03 -15.00
C LYS A 91 -3.18 9.02 -13.83
N CYS A 92 -2.60 10.20 -13.94
CA CYS A 92 -2.39 11.21 -12.90
C CYS A 92 -1.42 10.79 -11.78
N SER A 93 -0.81 11.77 -11.10
CA SER A 93 -0.07 11.50 -9.87
C SER A 93 -0.99 10.98 -8.75
N MET A 94 -0.43 10.44 -7.66
CA MET A 94 -1.25 10.03 -6.51
C MET A 94 -2.07 11.17 -5.94
N LEU A 95 -1.50 12.38 -5.84
CA LEU A 95 -2.23 13.56 -5.40
C LEU A 95 -3.33 13.94 -6.41
N GLY A 96 -3.03 13.87 -7.71
CA GLY A 96 -3.98 14.16 -8.78
C GLY A 96 -5.22 13.27 -8.74
N LYS A 97 -5.06 11.99 -8.34
CA LYS A 97 -6.17 11.03 -8.22
C LYS A 97 -7.15 11.35 -7.10
N MET A 98 -6.72 12.08 -6.07
CA MET A 98 -7.58 12.38 -4.93
C MET A 98 -8.70 13.37 -5.31
N PRO A 99 -9.94 13.19 -4.83
CA PRO A 99 -11.06 14.08 -5.09
C PRO A 99 -10.98 15.40 -4.33
N GLY A 100 -11.76 16.36 -4.77
CA GLY A 100 -11.94 17.65 -4.11
C GLY A 100 -10.92 18.71 -4.51
N ASP A 101 -10.90 19.80 -3.74
CA ASP A 101 -9.95 20.88 -3.86
C ASP A 101 -8.54 20.49 -3.39
N ARG A 102 -7.61 21.42 -3.45
CA ARG A 102 -6.21 21.16 -3.10
C ARG A 102 -6.05 20.64 -1.67
N GLU A 103 -6.72 21.25 -0.70
CA GLU A 103 -6.63 20.87 0.71
C GLU A 103 -7.22 19.46 0.92
N SER A 104 -8.38 19.22 0.35
CA SER A 104 -9.04 17.89 0.37
C SER A 104 -8.17 16.80 -0.26
N LYS A 105 -7.47 17.09 -1.36
CA LYS A 105 -6.55 16.14 -2.00
C LYS A 105 -5.41 15.72 -1.06
N PHE A 106 -4.76 16.67 -0.40
CA PHE A 106 -3.70 16.37 0.58
C PHE A 106 -4.25 15.58 1.79
N ALA A 107 -5.43 15.96 2.31
CA ALA A 107 -6.07 15.24 3.41
C ALA A 107 -6.40 13.79 3.03
N ASN A 108 -6.98 13.57 1.84
CA ASN A 108 -7.28 12.23 1.33
C ASN A 108 -6.00 11.40 1.10
N LEU A 109 -4.93 12.00 0.57
CA LEU A 109 -3.67 11.28 0.37
C LEU A 109 -3.02 10.89 1.70
N LYS A 110 -3.07 11.76 2.72
CA LYS A 110 -2.64 11.42 4.09
C LYS A 110 -3.45 10.25 4.65
N LEU A 111 -4.77 10.27 4.49
CA LEU A 111 -5.66 9.17 4.90
C LEU A 111 -5.28 7.86 4.18
N ALA A 112 -5.04 7.92 2.88
CA ALA A 112 -4.63 6.77 2.08
C ALA A 112 -3.35 6.13 2.61
N TYR A 113 -2.32 6.91 2.88
CA TYR A 113 -1.04 6.39 3.39
C TYR A 113 -1.13 5.91 4.84
N ALA A 114 -1.95 6.57 5.68
CA ALA A 114 -2.22 6.07 7.04
C ALA A 114 -2.88 4.70 7.01
N TYR A 115 -3.91 4.52 6.17
CA TYR A 115 -4.57 3.23 6.00
C TYR A 115 -3.60 2.16 5.47
N MET A 116 -2.82 2.48 4.42
CA MET A 116 -1.80 1.58 3.88
C MET A 116 -0.80 1.15 4.96
N CYS A 117 -0.35 2.07 5.82
CA CYS A 117 0.55 1.74 6.92
C CYS A 117 -0.06 0.78 7.95
N GLY A 118 -1.34 0.91 8.24
CA GLY A 118 -2.06 0.04 9.17
C GLY A 118 -2.48 -1.31 8.60
N HIS A 119 -2.72 -1.41 7.30
CA HIS A 119 -3.16 -2.64 6.64
C HIS A 119 -2.05 -3.71 6.66
N PRO A 120 -2.37 -5.02 6.81
CA PRO A 120 -1.37 -6.10 6.69
C PRO A 120 -0.66 -6.12 5.32
N GLY A 121 0.60 -6.54 5.30
CA GLY A 121 1.46 -6.60 4.11
C GLY A 121 2.58 -5.55 4.13
N LYS A 122 3.67 -5.78 3.39
CA LYS A 122 4.76 -4.81 3.23
C LYS A 122 4.30 -3.62 2.39
N LYS A 123 5.04 -2.53 2.42
CA LYS A 123 4.65 -1.25 1.80
C LYS A 123 5.61 -0.86 0.69
N LEU A 124 5.07 -0.40 -0.42
CA LEU A 124 5.85 0.18 -1.51
C LEU A 124 5.21 1.48 -1.96
N LEU A 125 5.96 2.57 -1.85
CA LEU A 125 5.67 3.85 -2.49
C LEU A 125 6.73 4.12 -3.54
N PHE A 126 6.32 4.49 -4.75
CA PHE A 126 7.25 4.89 -5.78
C PHE A 126 7.75 6.32 -5.54
N MET A 127 8.95 6.61 -6.01
CA MET A 127 9.63 7.89 -5.80
C MET A 127 8.76 9.11 -6.20
N GLY A 128 8.79 10.15 -5.37
CA GLY A 128 7.99 11.37 -5.54
C GLY A 128 6.62 11.31 -4.88
N GLN A 129 6.09 10.12 -4.61
CA GLN A 129 4.79 9.98 -3.93
C GLN A 129 4.87 10.41 -2.46
N GLU A 130 6.04 10.28 -1.83
CA GLU A 130 6.26 10.62 -0.42
C GLU A 130 6.08 12.11 -0.11
N PHE A 131 6.27 12.98 -1.10
CA PHE A 131 6.00 14.42 -0.98
C PHE A 131 4.84 14.88 -1.88
N ALA A 132 4.04 13.92 -2.38
CA ALA A 132 2.87 14.18 -3.21
C ALA A 132 3.20 14.94 -4.51
N GLN A 133 4.21 14.48 -5.26
CA GLN A 133 4.56 15.09 -6.55
C GLN A 133 3.28 15.37 -7.36
N TRP A 134 3.19 16.57 -7.93
CA TRP A 134 1.98 16.99 -8.64
C TRP A 134 1.90 16.41 -10.05
N ASN A 135 3.04 16.39 -10.74
CA ASN A 135 3.13 15.80 -12.07
C ASN A 135 3.23 14.27 -12.00
N GLU A 136 2.80 13.61 -13.08
CA GLU A 136 3.13 12.21 -13.29
C GLU A 136 4.65 12.01 -13.30
N TRP A 137 5.09 10.83 -12.91
CA TRP A 137 6.49 10.47 -13.01
C TRP A 137 6.90 10.32 -14.50
N SER A 138 8.15 10.67 -14.80
CA SER A 138 8.74 10.50 -16.11
C SER A 138 10.24 10.22 -15.95
N GLU A 139 10.75 9.27 -16.72
CA GLU A 139 12.18 8.96 -16.81
C GLU A 139 12.99 10.07 -17.48
N GLU A 140 12.34 10.98 -18.21
CA GLU A 140 12.98 12.06 -18.96
C GLU A 140 13.33 13.29 -18.09
N ARG A 141 12.85 13.32 -16.84
CA ARG A 141 13.03 14.48 -15.97
C ARG A 141 13.25 14.09 -14.52
N ALA A 142 13.92 14.97 -13.78
CA ALA A 142 14.06 14.83 -12.34
C ALA A 142 12.71 14.94 -11.62
N LEU A 143 12.61 14.41 -10.39
CA LEU A 143 11.48 14.66 -9.51
C LEU A 143 11.33 16.17 -9.25
N ASP A 144 10.10 16.58 -8.99
CA ASP A 144 9.74 18.00 -8.78
C ASP A 144 10.14 18.48 -7.38
N TRP A 145 11.44 18.38 -7.03
CA TRP A 145 11.96 18.73 -5.70
C TRP A 145 11.64 20.14 -5.24
N TYR A 146 11.45 21.08 -6.19
CA TYR A 146 11.04 22.47 -5.90
C TYR A 146 9.70 22.55 -5.17
N LEU A 147 8.84 21.51 -5.26
CA LEU A 147 7.58 21.45 -4.52
C LEU A 147 7.79 21.44 -3.00
N LEU A 148 8.95 21.03 -2.51
CA LEU A 148 9.26 21.08 -1.07
C LEU A 148 9.41 22.50 -0.50
N ASP A 149 9.47 23.52 -1.36
CA ASP A 149 9.35 24.92 -0.93
C ASP A 149 7.90 25.28 -0.57
N ASP A 150 6.93 24.52 -1.05
CA ASP A 150 5.51 24.66 -0.68
C ASP A 150 5.23 23.94 0.65
N PRO A 151 4.62 24.64 1.63
CA PRO A 151 4.33 24.05 2.94
C PRO A 151 3.52 22.75 2.89
N SER A 152 2.55 22.62 1.99
CA SER A 152 1.69 21.44 1.91
C SER A 152 2.45 20.18 1.47
N HIS A 153 3.34 20.31 0.50
CA HIS A 153 4.21 19.21 0.03
C HIS A 153 5.24 18.83 1.09
N LYS A 154 5.84 19.83 1.74
CA LYS A 154 6.77 19.62 2.86
C LYS A 154 6.08 18.92 4.04
N GLU A 155 4.87 19.32 4.37
CA GLU A 155 4.07 18.67 5.42
C GLU A 155 3.72 17.23 5.05
N MET A 156 3.36 16.97 3.77
CA MET A 156 3.11 15.62 3.29
C MET A 156 4.33 14.72 3.41
N GLN A 157 5.52 15.21 3.04
CA GLN A 157 6.76 14.47 3.22
C GLN A 157 7.01 14.13 4.69
N GLN A 158 6.80 15.10 5.59
CA GLN A 158 6.96 14.87 7.03
C GLN A 158 5.92 13.85 7.56
N PHE A 159 4.70 13.90 7.05
CA PHE A 159 3.66 12.93 7.38
C PHE A 159 4.06 11.52 6.94
N THR A 160 4.49 11.35 5.68
CA THR A 160 4.95 10.05 5.15
C THR A 160 6.13 9.52 5.96
N LYS A 161 7.09 10.37 6.28
CA LYS A 161 8.22 10.01 7.16
C LYS A 161 7.76 9.52 8.53
N LYS A 162 6.76 10.19 9.13
CA LYS A 162 6.18 9.76 10.42
C LYS A 162 5.48 8.40 10.30
N CYS A 163 4.71 8.18 9.23
CA CYS A 163 4.07 6.89 8.96
C CYS A 163 5.11 5.76 8.85
N MET A 164 6.18 5.97 8.08
CA MET A 164 7.23 4.96 7.91
C MET A 164 7.99 4.71 9.23
N LYS A 165 8.25 5.76 10.01
CA LYS A 165 8.85 5.62 11.34
C LYS A 165 7.93 4.83 12.28
N LEU A 166 6.64 5.14 12.30
CA LEU A 166 5.65 4.40 13.10
C LEU A 166 5.66 2.92 12.69
N TYR A 167 5.53 2.65 11.39
CA TYR A 167 5.56 1.30 10.85
C TYR A 167 6.80 0.51 11.29
N SER A 168 7.99 1.09 11.19
CA SER A 168 9.25 0.42 11.57
C SER A 168 9.48 0.32 13.08
N SER A 169 8.80 1.14 13.89
CA SER A 169 8.99 1.18 15.35
C SER A 169 8.07 0.23 16.11
N TYR A 170 6.96 -0.18 15.50
CA TYR A 170 5.98 -1.04 16.19
C TYR A 170 5.88 -2.41 15.51
N PRO A 171 6.43 -3.47 16.14
CA PRO A 171 6.42 -4.82 15.58
C PRO A 171 5.04 -5.33 15.14
N CYS A 172 3.99 -4.95 15.84
CA CYS A 172 2.62 -5.30 15.45
C CYS A 172 2.22 -4.84 14.04
N LEU A 173 2.90 -3.84 13.47
CA LEU A 173 2.61 -3.33 12.13
C LEU A 173 3.33 -4.11 11.01
N TYR A 174 4.37 -4.91 11.32
CA TYR A 174 5.16 -5.60 10.30
C TYR A 174 5.52 -7.05 10.60
N ALA A 175 5.60 -7.45 11.88
CA ALA A 175 6.08 -8.79 12.23
C ALA A 175 5.04 -9.88 11.96
N THR A 176 3.76 -9.52 11.97
CA THR A 176 2.62 -10.42 11.77
C THR A 176 1.85 -10.12 10.48
N ASP A 177 2.51 -9.50 9.48
CA ASP A 177 1.86 -9.11 8.22
C ASP A 177 1.25 -10.28 7.45
N TYR A 178 1.76 -11.49 7.64
CA TYR A 178 1.33 -12.70 6.91
C TYR A 178 0.62 -13.71 7.79
N LYS A 179 0.13 -13.25 8.97
CA LYS A 179 -0.54 -14.11 9.95
C LYS A 179 -1.89 -13.51 10.35
N PRO A 180 -2.98 -14.27 10.25
CA PRO A 180 -4.31 -13.78 10.62
C PRO A 180 -4.39 -13.22 12.04
N GLU A 181 -3.61 -13.77 12.97
CA GLU A 181 -3.55 -13.33 14.38
C GLU A 181 -3.03 -11.91 14.56
N GLY A 182 -2.40 -11.35 13.52
CA GLY A 182 -1.85 -9.99 13.54
C GLY A 182 -2.88 -8.89 13.29
N PHE A 183 -4.15 -9.24 13.01
CA PHE A 183 -5.20 -8.28 12.66
C PHE A 183 -6.54 -8.66 13.27
N ALA A 184 -7.28 -7.67 13.75
CA ALA A 184 -8.68 -7.84 14.13
C ALA A 184 -9.51 -6.61 13.79
N TRP A 185 -10.68 -6.80 13.20
CA TRP A 185 -11.67 -5.76 13.07
C TRP A 185 -12.27 -5.42 14.44
N ILE A 186 -12.34 -4.13 14.77
CA ILE A 186 -13.20 -3.61 15.84
C ILE A 186 -14.56 -3.25 15.21
N ASN A 187 -14.54 -2.50 14.10
CA ASN A 187 -15.72 -2.22 13.30
C ASN A 187 -15.28 -2.03 11.83
N GLY A 188 -15.60 -2.99 10.99
CA GLY A 188 -15.32 -2.96 9.54
C GLY A 188 -16.55 -2.66 8.68
N SER A 189 -17.71 -2.35 9.28
CA SER A 189 -18.99 -2.26 8.59
C SER A 189 -19.67 -0.88 8.62
N ASP A 190 -19.01 0.14 9.17
CA ASP A 190 -19.56 1.50 9.26
C ASP A 190 -19.42 2.27 7.92
N ALA A 191 -20.16 1.80 6.94
CA ALA A 191 -20.16 2.38 5.60
C ALA A 191 -20.79 3.78 5.57
N GLU A 192 -21.82 4.04 6.39
CA GLU A 192 -22.51 5.34 6.42
C GLU A 192 -21.58 6.49 6.82
N HIS A 193 -20.62 6.23 7.71
CA HIS A 193 -19.64 7.23 8.14
C HIS A 193 -18.29 7.08 7.40
N ASN A 194 -18.16 6.16 6.43
CA ASN A 194 -16.90 5.83 5.76
C ASN A 194 -15.77 5.49 6.76
N MET A 195 -16.11 4.78 7.84
CA MET A 195 -15.19 4.52 8.96
C MET A 195 -14.80 3.04 9.02
N LEU A 196 -13.52 2.81 9.22
CA LEU A 196 -12.95 1.50 9.49
C LEU A 196 -12.15 1.55 10.79
N THR A 197 -12.41 0.63 11.70
CA THR A 197 -11.68 0.53 12.96
C THR A 197 -11.14 -0.87 13.13
N PHE A 198 -9.82 -1.00 13.33
CA PHE A 198 -9.16 -2.28 13.46
C PHE A 198 -7.95 -2.21 14.40
N CYS A 199 -7.49 -3.34 14.86
CA CYS A 199 -6.26 -3.49 15.62
C CYS A 199 -5.20 -4.25 14.81
N ARG A 200 -3.93 -3.87 15.02
CA ARG A 200 -2.76 -4.66 14.66
C ARG A 200 -2.14 -5.20 15.96
N MET A 201 -1.77 -6.46 15.92
CA MET A 201 -1.34 -7.18 17.14
C MET A 201 -0.09 -8.00 16.89
N THR A 202 0.70 -8.21 17.95
CA THR A 202 1.76 -9.21 18.05
C THR A 202 1.66 -9.89 19.40
N LYS A 203 2.32 -11.03 19.55
CA LYS A 203 2.22 -11.83 20.79
C LYS A 203 3.05 -11.30 21.96
N ASP A 204 3.88 -10.25 21.73
CA ASP A 204 4.76 -9.65 22.72
C ASP A 204 4.31 -8.22 23.07
#